data_a2469c0b7ce804cfa01619c7352dd5df
#
_entry.id   a2469c0b7ce804cfa01619c7352dd5df
#
_cell.length_a   1.000
_cell.length_b   1.000
_cell.length_c   1.000
_cell.angle_alpha   90.00
_cell.angle_beta   90.00
_cell.angle_gamma   90.00
#
_symmetry.space_group_name_H-M   'P 1'
#
loop_
_entity.id
_entity.type
_entity.pdbx_description
1 polymer ?
#
loop_
_entity_poly.entity_id
_entity_poly.type
_entity_poly.pdbx_seq_one_letter_code
_entity_poly.pdbx_strand_id
1 'polypeptide(L)'
;NEFNVYAFDISENAIERTKNWIDELNLKASYKHGDMICLPYENDSFDCILCRNVISHQDTEGVKKIILELKRVLRKGGECYLTLGSKDTWGFKQEDWPLVDENTRLRMEEGPEYKVPHFYADYNLIKELFKDFKIEFINHIEDFYESNGKTYSSFHYHVLIKKQS
;
A
#
# COMPACT_ATOMS: atom_id res chain seq x y z
N ASN A 1 11.92 3.23 22.80
CA ASN A 1 10.77 2.35 22.57
C ASN A 1 11.28 1.10 21.89
N GLU A 2 11.01 -0.05 22.47
CA GLU A 2 11.43 -1.33 21.91
C GLU A 2 10.30 -1.88 21.04
N PHE A 3 10.40 -1.69 19.73
CA PHE A 3 9.55 -2.34 18.75
C PHE A 3 10.29 -3.50 18.11
N ASN A 4 9.62 -4.61 17.90
CA ASN A 4 10.06 -5.68 17.00
C ASN A 4 9.67 -5.29 15.57
N VAL A 5 10.63 -4.78 14.81
CA VAL A 5 10.39 -4.26 13.45
C VAL A 5 10.60 -5.35 12.41
N TYR A 6 9.67 -5.43 11.46
CA TYR A 6 9.74 -6.33 10.32
C TYR A 6 9.59 -5.50 9.04
N ALA A 7 10.51 -5.70 8.09
CA ALA A 7 10.43 -5.12 6.75
C ALA A 7 10.12 -6.22 5.73
N PHE A 8 9.25 -5.91 4.80
CA PHE A 8 8.78 -6.82 3.77
C PHE A 8 8.65 -6.08 2.43
N ASP A 9 9.18 -6.67 1.38
CA ASP A 9 9.07 -6.12 0.02
C ASP A 9 9.13 -7.25 -1.02
N ILE A 10 8.55 -7.01 -2.19
CA ILE A 10 8.64 -7.91 -3.35
C ILE A 10 9.99 -7.77 -4.07
N SER A 11 10.73 -6.71 -3.84
CA SER A 11 12.03 -6.44 -4.42
C SER A 11 13.16 -6.85 -3.48
N GLU A 12 13.96 -7.83 -3.87
CA GLU A 12 15.17 -8.22 -3.14
C GLU A 12 16.14 -7.04 -2.98
N ASN A 13 16.29 -6.21 -4.02
CA ASN A 13 17.12 -5.01 -3.96
C ASN A 13 16.60 -3.99 -2.94
N ALA A 14 15.28 -3.84 -2.79
CA ALA A 14 14.70 -2.97 -1.77
C ALA A 14 14.98 -3.50 -0.36
N ILE A 15 14.88 -4.80 -0.15
CA ILE A 15 15.23 -5.46 1.11
C ILE A 15 16.70 -5.27 1.44
N GLU A 16 17.62 -5.49 0.48
CA GLU A 16 19.06 -5.31 0.69
C GLU A 16 19.40 -3.85 1.05
N ARG A 17 18.86 -2.89 0.33
CA ARG A 17 19.05 -1.46 0.63
C ARG A 17 18.51 -1.09 2.01
N THR A 18 17.34 -1.59 2.38
CA THR A 18 16.75 -1.37 3.70
C THR A 18 17.64 -1.95 4.80
N LYS A 19 18.16 -3.16 4.60
CA LYS A 19 19.07 -3.80 5.54
C LYS A 19 20.33 -2.96 5.74
N ASN A 20 21.00 -2.56 4.66
CA ASN A 20 22.21 -1.74 4.74
C ASN A 20 21.96 -0.43 5.50
N TRP A 21 20.85 0.24 5.23
CA TRP A 21 20.48 1.48 5.91
C TRP A 21 20.20 1.29 7.41
N ILE A 22 19.50 0.23 7.78
CA ILE A 22 19.24 -0.12 9.20
C ILE A 22 20.55 -0.47 9.94
N ASP A 23 21.45 -1.20 9.28
CA ASP A 23 22.77 -1.55 9.83
C ASP A 23 23.64 -0.30 10.03
N GLU A 24 23.68 0.64 9.09
CA GLU A 24 24.36 1.93 9.19
C GLU A 24 23.85 2.76 10.39
N LEU A 25 22.56 2.67 10.70
CA LEU A 25 21.93 3.36 11.82
C LEU A 25 22.06 2.60 13.15
N ASN A 26 22.74 1.43 13.17
CA ASN A 26 22.85 0.55 14.32
C ASN A 26 21.47 0.15 14.92
N LEU A 27 20.47 -0.03 14.05
CA LEU A 27 19.13 -0.47 14.42
C LEU A 27 18.97 -1.98 14.15
N LYS A 28 17.85 -2.54 14.60
CA LYS A 28 17.52 -3.95 14.37
C LYS A 28 16.15 -4.09 13.71
N ALA A 29 16.08 -4.93 12.70
CA ALA A 29 14.83 -5.34 12.07
C ALA A 29 14.95 -6.77 11.54
N SER A 30 13.82 -7.42 11.31
CA SER A 30 13.72 -8.68 10.56
C SER A 30 13.28 -8.38 9.15
N TYR A 31 13.81 -9.11 8.17
CA TYR A 31 13.56 -8.84 6.75
C TYR A 31 13.00 -10.10 6.08
N LYS A 32 12.00 -9.94 5.22
CA LYS A 32 11.52 -11.01 4.35
C LYS A 32 11.21 -10.46 2.96
N HIS A 33 11.55 -11.23 1.95
CA HIS A 33 11.19 -11.00 0.57
C HIS A 33 9.96 -11.82 0.20
N GLY A 34 9.03 -11.27 -0.58
CA GLY A 34 7.85 -11.97 -1.08
C GLY A 34 6.74 -11.05 -1.58
N ASP A 35 5.63 -11.65 -1.99
CA ASP A 35 4.44 -10.94 -2.45
C ASP A 35 3.42 -10.76 -1.31
N MET A 36 2.83 -9.57 -1.21
CA MET A 36 1.82 -9.24 -0.21
C MET A 36 0.52 -10.04 -0.32
N ILE A 37 0.26 -10.65 -1.45
CA ILE A 37 -0.90 -11.53 -1.63
C ILE A 37 -0.79 -12.85 -0.83
N CYS A 38 0.41 -13.16 -0.31
CA CYS A 38 0.68 -14.33 0.52
C CYS A 38 1.80 -13.98 1.51
N LEU A 39 1.47 -13.32 2.60
CA LEU A 39 2.44 -12.90 3.60
C LEU A 39 3.04 -14.09 4.37
N PRO A 40 4.39 -14.20 4.49
CA PRO A 40 5.06 -15.33 5.12
C PRO A 40 5.09 -15.20 6.66
N TYR A 41 3.97 -14.82 7.24
CA TYR A 41 3.77 -14.65 8.68
C TYR A 41 2.56 -15.43 9.14
N GLU A 42 2.55 -15.82 10.38
CA GLU A 42 1.42 -16.51 10.99
C GLU A 42 0.25 -15.57 11.26
N ASN A 43 -0.92 -16.13 11.54
CA ASN A 43 -2.08 -15.35 11.93
C ASN A 43 -1.78 -14.57 13.22
N ASP A 44 -2.37 -13.39 13.35
CA ASP A 44 -2.29 -12.58 14.59
C ASP A 44 -0.85 -12.27 15.03
N SER A 45 0.06 -12.02 14.07
CA SER A 45 1.50 -11.78 14.32
C SER A 45 1.82 -10.32 14.66
N PHE A 46 1.02 -9.35 14.20
CA PHE A 46 1.38 -7.94 14.26
C PHE A 46 0.39 -7.10 15.04
N ASP A 47 0.92 -6.22 15.88
CA ASP A 47 0.14 -5.18 16.57
C ASP A 47 -0.13 -3.98 15.65
N CYS A 48 0.80 -3.67 14.74
CA CYS A 48 0.70 -2.56 13.81
C CYS A 48 1.33 -2.91 12.46
N ILE A 49 0.69 -2.46 11.38
CA ILE A 49 1.21 -2.56 10.02
C ILE A 49 1.20 -1.17 9.38
N LEU A 50 2.31 -0.84 8.71
CA LEU A 50 2.43 0.35 7.87
C LEU A 50 2.59 -0.08 6.42
N CYS A 51 1.62 0.27 5.57
CA CYS A 51 1.58 -0.07 4.14
C CYS A 51 1.38 1.20 3.30
N ARG A 52 2.48 1.90 3.00
CA ARG A 52 2.43 3.17 2.29
C ARG A 52 2.90 3.03 0.84
N ASN A 53 2.06 3.48 -0.11
CA ASN A 53 2.33 3.49 -1.56
C ASN A 53 2.75 2.13 -2.15
N VAL A 54 2.15 1.04 -1.66
CA VAL A 54 2.48 -0.33 -2.08
C VAL A 54 1.25 -1.08 -2.59
N ILE A 55 0.16 -1.10 -1.82
CA ILE A 55 -1.04 -1.91 -2.10
C ILE A 55 -1.69 -1.60 -3.46
N SER A 56 -1.51 -0.37 -3.96
CA SER A 56 -2.09 0.06 -5.24
C SER A 56 -1.40 -0.53 -6.48
N HIS A 57 -0.26 -1.21 -6.37
CA HIS A 57 0.43 -1.84 -7.51
C HIS A 57 -0.14 -3.23 -7.83
N GLN A 58 -1.46 -3.35 -7.76
CA GLN A 58 -2.23 -4.55 -8.06
C GLN A 58 -3.53 -4.17 -8.79
N ASP A 59 -4.24 -5.16 -9.32
CA ASP A 59 -5.62 -5.00 -9.75
C ASP A 59 -6.59 -5.09 -8.54
N THR A 60 -7.87 -4.87 -8.79
CA THR A 60 -8.89 -4.90 -7.73
C THR A 60 -8.91 -6.21 -6.94
N GLU A 61 -8.73 -7.35 -7.61
CA GLU A 61 -8.72 -8.66 -6.96
C GLU A 61 -7.43 -8.90 -6.15
N GLY A 62 -6.28 -8.41 -6.64
CA GLY A 62 -5.02 -8.41 -5.89
C GLY A 62 -5.12 -7.58 -4.61
N VAL A 63 -5.68 -6.37 -4.70
CA VAL A 63 -5.94 -5.51 -3.53
C VAL A 63 -6.83 -6.21 -2.49
N LYS A 64 -7.91 -6.87 -2.92
CA LYS A 64 -8.77 -7.63 -2.01
C LYS A 64 -8.01 -8.76 -1.30
N LYS A 65 -7.16 -9.51 -2.03
CA LYS A 65 -6.33 -10.57 -1.43
C LYS A 65 -5.36 -10.00 -0.40
N ILE A 66 -4.70 -8.88 -0.71
CA ILE A 66 -3.81 -8.21 0.25
C ILE A 66 -4.57 -7.80 1.51
N ILE A 67 -5.76 -7.23 1.38
CA ILE A 67 -6.60 -6.84 2.52
C ILE A 67 -6.94 -8.04 3.41
N LEU A 68 -7.23 -9.21 2.82
CA LEU A 68 -7.45 -10.45 3.57
C LEU A 68 -6.20 -10.91 4.31
N GLU A 69 -5.02 -10.81 3.68
CA GLU A 69 -3.75 -11.14 4.31
C GLU A 69 -3.41 -10.16 5.45
N LEU A 70 -3.62 -8.86 5.26
CA LEU A 70 -3.47 -7.87 6.32
C LEU A 70 -4.40 -8.19 7.51
N LYS A 71 -5.66 -8.57 7.23
CA LYS A 71 -6.60 -9.00 8.28
C LYS A 71 -6.12 -10.25 8.99
N ARG A 72 -5.55 -11.22 8.26
CA ARG A 72 -5.06 -12.48 8.81
C ARG A 72 -3.89 -12.26 9.76
N VAL A 73 -2.90 -11.45 9.36
CA VAL A 73 -1.66 -11.29 10.14
C VAL A 73 -1.78 -10.24 11.25
N LEU A 74 -2.74 -9.32 11.20
CA LEU A 74 -3.02 -8.40 12.31
C LEU A 74 -3.63 -9.16 13.49
N ARG A 75 -3.19 -8.85 14.70
CA ARG A 75 -3.85 -9.29 15.95
C ARG A 75 -5.21 -8.63 16.12
N LYS A 76 -6.06 -9.25 16.89
CA LYS A 76 -7.29 -8.61 17.39
C LYS A 76 -6.95 -7.27 18.05
N GLY A 77 -7.59 -6.20 17.62
CA GLY A 77 -7.29 -4.85 18.06
C GLY A 77 -6.03 -4.22 17.46
N GLY A 78 -5.31 -4.96 16.60
CA GLY A 78 -4.17 -4.43 15.83
C GLY A 78 -4.61 -3.43 14.77
N GLU A 79 -3.74 -2.53 14.42
CA GLU A 79 -4.02 -1.40 13.54
C GLU A 79 -3.17 -1.48 12.26
N CYS A 80 -3.77 -1.06 11.14
CA CYS A 80 -3.04 -0.89 9.89
C CYS A 80 -3.28 0.51 9.35
N TYR A 81 -2.18 1.24 9.12
CA TYR A 81 -2.19 2.47 8.36
C TYR A 81 -1.76 2.16 6.93
N LEU A 82 -2.57 2.59 5.95
CA LEU A 82 -2.28 2.35 4.55
C LEU A 82 -2.67 3.55 3.68
N THR A 83 -2.08 3.61 2.48
CA THR A 83 -2.46 4.60 1.46
C THR A 83 -2.93 3.90 0.19
N LEU A 84 -3.95 4.49 -0.45
CA LEU A 84 -4.51 4.06 -1.72
C LEU A 84 -4.56 5.24 -2.69
N GLY A 85 -4.25 5.02 -3.96
CA GLY A 85 -4.45 6.02 -5.00
C GLY A 85 -5.93 6.39 -5.12
N SER A 86 -6.21 7.68 -5.31
CA SER A 86 -7.57 8.18 -5.53
C SER A 86 -7.92 8.23 -7.02
N LYS A 87 -9.18 7.97 -7.39
CA LYS A 87 -9.71 8.21 -8.73
C LYS A 87 -9.63 9.68 -9.16
N ASP A 88 -9.41 10.61 -8.22
CA ASP A 88 -9.19 12.03 -8.51
C ASP A 88 -7.79 12.34 -9.02
N THR A 89 -6.84 11.42 -8.86
CA THR A 89 -5.46 11.60 -9.32
C THR A 89 -5.36 11.57 -10.86
N TRP A 90 -4.36 12.26 -11.39
CA TRP A 90 -4.14 12.39 -12.84
C TRP A 90 -3.98 11.04 -13.53
N GLY A 91 -3.33 10.06 -12.90
CA GLY A 91 -3.09 8.74 -13.48
C GLY A 91 -4.36 7.95 -13.79
N PHE A 92 -5.41 8.06 -12.95
CA PHE A 92 -6.69 7.42 -13.24
C PHE A 92 -7.43 8.11 -14.39
N LYS A 93 -7.19 9.42 -14.59
CA LYS A 93 -7.83 10.24 -15.63
C LYS A 93 -7.16 10.12 -17.01
N GLN A 94 -6.10 9.33 -17.15
CA GLN A 94 -5.44 9.06 -18.44
C GLN A 94 -6.30 8.11 -19.27
N GLU A 95 -7.10 8.66 -20.21
CA GLU A 95 -8.03 7.87 -21.02
C GLU A 95 -7.33 6.91 -22.00
N ASP A 96 -6.10 7.21 -22.39
CA ASP A 96 -5.24 6.41 -23.26
C ASP A 96 -4.55 5.24 -22.53
N TRP A 97 -4.58 5.22 -21.19
CA TRP A 97 -4.06 4.10 -20.43
C TRP A 97 -5.09 2.95 -20.37
N PRO A 98 -4.68 1.70 -20.71
CA PRO A 98 -5.59 0.57 -20.67
C PRO A 98 -6.22 0.36 -19.30
N LEU A 99 -7.52 0.10 -19.27
CA LEU A 99 -8.22 -0.41 -18.08
C LEU A 99 -7.93 -1.90 -17.93
N VAL A 100 -7.44 -2.30 -16.76
CA VAL A 100 -7.34 -3.69 -16.34
C VAL A 100 -8.68 -4.16 -15.78
N ASP A 101 -9.29 -3.32 -14.95
CA ASP A 101 -10.66 -3.42 -14.44
C ASP A 101 -11.23 -2.01 -14.17
N GLU A 102 -12.43 -1.90 -13.60
CA GLU A 102 -13.13 -0.62 -13.38
C GLU A 102 -12.38 0.36 -12.44
N ASN A 103 -11.43 -0.14 -11.65
CA ASN A 103 -10.68 0.63 -10.67
C ASN A 103 -9.18 0.67 -10.97
N THR A 104 -8.71 -0.04 -12.01
CA THR A 104 -7.29 -0.27 -12.25
C THR A 104 -6.90 0.11 -13.66
N ARG A 105 -5.90 0.98 -13.79
CA ARG A 105 -5.25 1.28 -15.07
C ARG A 105 -3.85 0.70 -15.14
N LEU A 106 -3.44 0.29 -16.33
CA LEU A 106 -2.06 -0.08 -16.62
C LEU A 106 -1.27 1.20 -16.91
N ARG A 107 -0.25 1.49 -16.09
CA ARG A 107 0.56 2.71 -16.29
C ARG A 107 1.37 2.62 -17.57
N MET A 108 1.18 3.59 -18.47
CA MET A 108 1.87 3.64 -19.76
C MET A 108 2.94 4.73 -19.84
N GLU A 109 3.19 5.45 -18.75
CA GLU A 109 4.30 6.40 -18.66
C GLU A 109 5.62 5.64 -18.55
N GLU A 110 6.62 6.03 -19.34
CA GLU A 110 7.96 5.44 -19.28
C GLU A 110 8.60 5.65 -17.91
N GLY A 111 9.15 4.59 -17.34
CA GLY A 111 9.78 4.62 -16.02
C GLY A 111 9.73 3.27 -15.32
N PRO A 112 10.11 3.23 -14.05
CA PRO A 112 10.16 1.99 -13.25
C PRO A 112 8.81 1.27 -13.12
N GLU A 113 7.70 2.00 -13.27
CA GLU A 113 6.35 1.46 -13.14
C GLU A 113 5.63 1.28 -14.49
N TYR A 114 6.37 1.31 -15.60
CA TYR A 114 5.81 1.07 -16.93
C TYR A 114 5.16 -0.32 -17.02
N LYS A 115 3.90 -0.35 -17.43
CA LYS A 115 3.05 -1.55 -17.48
C LYS A 115 2.78 -2.20 -16.11
N VAL A 116 2.92 -1.45 -15.03
CA VAL A 116 2.46 -1.90 -13.71
C VAL A 116 1.00 -1.50 -13.54
N PRO A 117 0.12 -2.41 -13.06
CA PRO A 117 -1.25 -2.06 -12.71
C PRO A 117 -1.27 -1.04 -11.57
N HIS A 118 -2.13 -0.04 -11.68
CA HIS A 118 -2.35 0.93 -10.63
C HIS A 118 -3.83 0.96 -10.27
N PHE A 119 -4.13 0.50 -9.08
CA PHE A 119 -5.46 0.54 -8.49
C PHE A 119 -5.75 1.91 -7.91
N TYR A 120 -6.97 2.38 -8.11
CA TYR A 120 -7.48 3.65 -7.62
C TYR A 120 -8.83 3.45 -6.95
N ALA A 121 -9.03 4.08 -5.82
CA ALA A 121 -10.28 4.02 -5.08
C ALA A 121 -11.02 5.35 -5.08
N ASP A 122 -12.31 5.29 -4.84
CA ASP A 122 -13.11 6.38 -4.30
C ASP A 122 -13.49 6.08 -2.84
N TYR A 123 -14.11 7.04 -2.18
CA TYR A 123 -14.48 6.93 -0.78
C TYR A 123 -15.41 5.73 -0.49
N ASN A 124 -16.38 5.46 -1.38
CA ASN A 124 -17.33 4.38 -1.19
C ASN A 124 -16.67 3.01 -1.35
N LEU A 125 -15.78 2.87 -2.34
CA LEU A 125 -15.02 1.65 -2.55
C LEU A 125 -14.11 1.35 -1.33
N ILE A 126 -13.48 2.35 -0.73
CA ILE A 126 -12.70 2.17 0.49
C ILE A 126 -13.57 1.63 1.62
N LYS A 127 -14.75 2.17 1.84
CA LYS A 127 -15.67 1.67 2.87
C LYS A 127 -16.09 0.22 2.62
N GLU A 128 -16.29 -0.15 1.36
CA GLU A 128 -16.63 -1.54 0.99
C GLU A 128 -15.43 -2.48 1.21
N LEU A 129 -14.25 -2.10 0.77
CA LEU A 129 -13.03 -2.90 0.92
C LEU A 129 -12.70 -3.20 2.39
N PHE A 130 -12.92 -2.22 3.26
CA PHE A 130 -12.57 -2.32 4.68
C PHE A 130 -13.78 -2.53 5.60
N LYS A 131 -14.93 -2.97 5.08
CA LYS A 131 -16.16 -3.18 5.87
C LYS A 131 -16.01 -4.14 7.05
N ASP A 132 -15.06 -5.05 6.97
CA ASP A 132 -14.76 -6.04 8.01
C ASP A 132 -13.77 -5.54 9.08
N PHE A 133 -13.39 -4.27 9.01
CA PHE A 133 -12.55 -3.59 9.98
C PHE A 133 -13.33 -2.45 10.63
N LYS A 134 -12.85 -1.98 11.77
CA LYS A 134 -13.22 -0.67 12.26
C LYS A 134 -12.36 0.36 11.51
N ILE A 135 -12.97 1.23 10.74
CA ILE A 135 -12.29 2.35 10.11
C ILE A 135 -12.19 3.48 11.15
N GLU A 136 -10.98 3.84 11.54
CA GLU A 136 -10.74 4.94 12.49
C GLU A 136 -10.76 6.28 11.77
N PHE A 137 -10.15 6.37 10.57
CA PHE A 137 -10.30 7.52 9.68
C PHE A 137 -10.05 7.17 8.21
N ILE A 138 -10.58 8.00 7.32
CA ILE A 138 -10.26 8.08 5.89
C ILE A 138 -10.00 9.56 5.60
N ASN A 139 -8.77 9.90 5.24
CA ASN A 139 -8.39 11.25 4.83
C ASN A 139 -8.05 11.25 3.34
N HIS A 140 -8.67 12.14 2.57
CA HIS A 140 -8.35 12.38 1.17
C HIS A 140 -7.36 13.54 1.09
N ILE A 141 -6.14 13.27 0.65
CA ILE A 141 -5.02 14.22 0.70
C ILE A 141 -4.50 14.46 -0.71
N GLU A 142 -4.25 15.71 -1.04
CA GLU A 142 -3.52 16.12 -2.24
C GLU A 142 -2.04 16.31 -1.88
N ASP A 143 -1.17 15.48 -2.46
CA ASP A 143 0.27 15.57 -2.32
C ASP A 143 0.85 16.31 -3.53
N PHE A 144 1.72 17.29 -3.28
CA PHE A 144 2.44 18.02 -4.32
C PHE A 144 3.88 17.52 -4.42
N TYR A 145 4.38 17.38 -5.66
CA TYR A 145 5.76 17.02 -5.91
C TYR A 145 6.30 17.75 -7.15
N GLU A 146 7.59 17.99 -7.17
CA GLU A 146 8.27 18.60 -8.31
C GLU A 146 9.06 17.56 -9.09
N SER A 147 8.93 17.61 -10.41
CA SER A 147 9.74 16.80 -11.33
C SER A 147 10.02 17.60 -12.59
N ASN A 148 11.29 17.62 -13.03
CA ASN A 148 11.74 18.33 -14.23
C ASN A 148 11.30 19.81 -14.28
N GLY A 149 11.33 20.51 -13.13
CA GLY A 149 10.95 21.91 -13.00
C GLY A 149 9.44 22.18 -13.14
N LYS A 150 8.62 21.16 -13.04
CA LYS A 150 7.15 21.25 -13.02
C LYS A 150 6.61 20.72 -11.71
N THR A 151 5.57 21.38 -11.20
CA THR A 151 4.82 20.91 -10.04
C THR A 151 3.70 20.01 -10.52
N TYR A 152 3.59 18.86 -9.90
CA TYR A 152 2.52 17.88 -10.08
C TYR A 152 1.78 17.68 -8.76
N SER A 153 0.54 17.24 -8.85
CA SER A 153 -0.20 16.78 -7.68
C SER A 153 -0.75 15.38 -7.90
N SER A 154 -0.87 14.65 -6.82
CA SER A 154 -1.56 13.36 -6.80
C SER A 154 -2.44 13.28 -5.57
N PHE A 155 -3.58 12.62 -5.72
CA PHE A 155 -4.54 12.42 -4.63
C PHE A 155 -4.43 11.00 -4.09
N HIS A 156 -4.35 10.91 -2.77
CA HIS A 156 -4.32 9.63 -2.06
C HIS A 156 -5.34 9.62 -0.92
N TYR A 157 -5.89 8.44 -0.66
CA TYR A 157 -6.58 8.18 0.58
C TYR A 157 -5.60 7.61 1.61
N HIS A 158 -5.55 8.24 2.77
CA HIS A 158 -4.85 7.76 3.95
C HIS A 158 -5.88 7.13 4.88
N VAL A 159 -5.72 5.86 5.16
CA VAL A 159 -6.72 5.07 5.88
C VAL A 159 -6.08 4.41 7.09
N LEU A 160 -6.68 4.58 8.26
CA LEU A 160 -6.36 3.82 9.46
C LEU A 160 -7.51 2.88 9.76
N ILE A 161 -7.19 1.60 9.80
CA ILE A 161 -8.12 0.53 10.12
C ILE A 161 -7.66 -0.26 11.33
N LYS A 162 -8.63 -0.84 12.05
CA LYS A 162 -8.39 -1.69 13.21
C LYS A 162 -9.12 -3.01 13.05
N LYS A 163 -8.41 -4.12 13.28
CA LYS A 163 -9.02 -5.45 13.27
C LYS A 163 -9.99 -5.58 14.43
N GLN A 164 -11.25 -5.87 14.11
CA GLN A 164 -12.28 -6.17 15.10
C GLN A 164 -12.11 -7.60 15.65
N SER A 165 -12.94 -7.92 16.59
CA SER A 165 -12.95 -9.22 17.30
C SER A 165 -13.29 -10.37 16.37
#